data_60990e469ed0145cacb55cf38ba2ce90
#
_entry.id   60990e469ed0145cacb55cf38ba2ce90
#
_cell.length_a   1.000
_cell.length_b   1.000
_cell.length_c   1.000
_cell.angle_alpha   90.00
_cell.angle_beta   90.00
_cell.angle_gamma   90.00
#
_symmetry.space_group_name_H-M   'P 1'
#
loop_
_entity.id
_entity.type
_entity.pdbx_description
1 polymer ?
#
loop_
_entity_poly.entity_id
_entity_poly.type
_entity_poly.pdbx_seq_one_letter_code
_entity_poly.pdbx_strand_id
1 'polypeptide(L)'
;MTKYAKAISDRSGMEFPYNEMVREWNGMFVHKSEFEPKHPQLEPKAHGGDFQGLMDTRPARAENEVAQLLPHNPFTTYAASSGIINIFAPDHGLTNGSTYRFRGAPTVSNGSAAYGNPASFDGIAGSNIAYASGYAITTGKYVSGSRDTDKTTDYFYFTVNTNTATAGEVKGGKFPVSIGPVTLSA
;
A
#
# COMPACT_ATOMS: atom_id res chain seq x y z
N MET A 1 35.85 42.52 -0.08
CA MET A 1 36.80 41.99 0.90
C MET A 1 37.96 42.96 1.04
N THR A 2 38.32 43.33 2.26
CA THR A 2 39.44 44.24 2.50
C THR A 2 40.72 43.47 2.33
N LYS A 3 41.63 44.00 1.50
CA LYS A 3 42.92 43.40 1.11
C LYS A 3 43.85 43.09 2.31
N TYR A 4 43.56 43.68 3.46
CA TYR A 4 44.42 43.62 4.67
C TYR A 4 43.72 42.88 5.84
N ALA A 5 42.60 42.24 5.61
CA ALA A 5 41.93 41.46 6.64
C ALA A 5 42.81 40.25 7.04
N LYS A 6 42.93 40.02 8.34
CA LYS A 6 43.62 38.86 8.91
C LYS A 6 42.67 37.98 9.71
N ALA A 7 42.98 36.72 9.84
CA ALA A 7 42.32 35.77 10.70
C ALA A 7 43.31 34.89 11.43
N ILE A 8 42.88 34.35 12.55
CA ILE A 8 43.68 33.42 13.36
C ILE A 8 43.38 32.00 12.89
N SER A 9 44.43 31.21 12.67
CA SER A 9 44.31 29.79 12.36
C SER A 9 43.90 29.02 13.61
N ASP A 10 42.89 28.17 13.47
CA ASP A 10 42.38 27.33 14.57
C ASP A 10 43.39 26.24 14.96
N ARG A 11 44.41 25.98 14.12
CA ARG A 11 45.43 24.96 14.37
C ARG A 11 46.62 25.51 15.12
N SER A 12 47.22 26.58 14.61
CA SER A 12 48.45 27.16 15.20
C SER A 12 48.19 28.32 16.13
N GLY A 13 47.00 28.94 16.06
CA GLY A 13 46.70 30.19 16.76
C GLY A 13 47.45 31.42 16.20
N MET A 14 48.12 31.29 15.06
CA MET A 14 48.85 32.37 14.41
C MET A 14 47.92 33.17 13.49
N GLU A 15 48.28 34.44 13.30
CA GLU A 15 47.54 35.37 12.46
C GLU A 15 48.06 35.32 11.01
N PHE A 16 47.11 35.05 10.06
CA PHE A 16 47.41 34.96 8.63
C PHE A 16 46.48 35.88 7.82
N PRO A 17 46.82 36.21 6.55
CA PRO A 17 45.94 36.92 5.67
C PRO A 17 44.64 36.12 5.44
N TYR A 18 43.46 36.78 5.58
CA TYR A 18 42.18 36.11 5.47
C TYR A 18 41.94 35.41 4.12
N ASN A 19 42.49 35.94 3.02
CA ASN A 19 42.38 35.38 1.68
C ASN A 19 43.19 34.08 1.47
N GLU A 20 44.08 33.75 2.41
CA GLU A 20 44.88 32.51 2.39
C GLU A 20 44.35 31.46 3.35
N MET A 21 43.26 31.75 4.04
CA MET A 21 42.58 30.82 4.96
C MET A 21 41.65 29.89 4.21
N VAL A 22 41.61 28.62 4.62
CA VAL A 22 40.78 27.53 4.03
C VAL A 22 40.06 26.80 5.15
N ARG A 23 38.89 26.29 4.86
CA ARG A 23 38.14 25.44 5.81
C ARG A 23 38.49 23.97 5.56
N GLU A 24 38.91 23.27 6.59
CA GLU A 24 39.18 21.84 6.56
C GLU A 24 37.89 21.00 6.62
N TRP A 25 38.02 19.71 6.38
CA TRP A 25 36.95 18.72 6.40
C TRP A 25 36.28 18.58 7.79
N ASN A 26 37.01 18.89 8.87
CA ASN A 26 36.51 18.89 10.25
C ASN A 26 35.81 20.22 10.66
N GLY A 27 35.81 21.20 9.77
CA GLY A 27 35.23 22.52 9.99
C GLY A 27 36.21 23.58 10.51
N MET A 28 37.45 23.23 10.85
CA MET A 28 38.48 24.17 11.30
C MET A 28 38.86 25.14 10.20
N PHE A 29 39.11 26.40 10.57
CA PHE A 29 39.52 27.45 9.65
C PHE A 29 41.02 27.69 9.82
N VAL A 30 41.80 27.21 8.85
CA VAL A 30 43.25 27.14 8.92
C VAL A 30 43.90 27.83 7.72
N HIS A 31 45.19 28.19 7.87
CA HIS A 31 45.94 28.70 6.74
C HIS A 31 46.26 27.56 5.76
N LYS A 32 46.36 27.85 4.46
CA LYS A 32 46.61 26.84 3.40
C LYS A 32 47.88 26.02 3.58
N SER A 33 48.90 26.54 4.29
CA SER A 33 50.11 25.79 4.61
C SER A 33 49.91 24.74 5.70
N GLU A 34 48.86 24.87 6.50
CA GLU A 34 48.48 23.98 7.59
C GLU A 34 47.35 23.04 7.22
N PHE A 35 46.83 23.15 6.00
CA PHE A 35 45.71 22.38 5.50
C PHE A 35 46.05 20.90 5.42
N GLU A 36 45.23 20.08 6.05
CA GLU A 36 45.29 18.62 5.93
C GLU A 36 44.04 18.07 5.23
N PRO A 37 44.23 17.30 4.15
CA PRO A 37 43.12 16.62 3.51
C PRO A 37 42.54 15.53 4.43
N LYS A 38 41.25 15.24 4.28
CA LYS A 38 40.63 14.15 5.02
C LYS A 38 41.32 12.81 4.70
N HIS A 39 41.68 12.07 5.75
CA HIS A 39 42.32 10.78 5.56
C HIS A 39 41.31 9.78 4.96
N PRO A 40 41.69 9.01 3.91
CA PRO A 40 40.77 8.07 3.24
C PRO A 40 40.13 7.01 4.15
N GLN A 41 40.77 6.67 5.27
CA GLN A 41 40.23 5.71 6.23
C GLN A 41 39.05 6.28 7.04
N LEU A 42 38.87 7.60 7.08
CA LEU A 42 37.73 8.24 7.75
C LEU A 42 36.46 8.23 6.87
N GLU A 43 36.59 7.83 5.62
CA GLU A 43 35.45 7.61 4.75
C GLU A 43 35.03 6.14 4.83
N PRO A 44 33.75 5.84 5.23
CA PRO A 44 33.31 4.48 5.24
C PRO A 44 33.34 3.94 3.80
N LYS A 45 34.08 2.86 3.58
CA LYS A 45 34.08 2.17 2.30
C LYS A 45 32.74 1.44 2.17
N ALA A 46 32.05 1.68 1.08
CA ALA A 46 30.91 0.86 0.70
C ALA A 46 31.42 -0.58 0.50
N HIS A 47 30.97 -1.51 1.34
CA HIS A 47 31.26 -2.92 1.17
C HIS A 47 30.44 -3.44 -0.01
N GLY A 48 31.12 -3.83 -1.10
CA GLY A 48 30.48 -4.31 -2.32
C GLY A 48 29.74 -5.65 -2.21
N GLY A 49 29.54 -6.16 -1.01
CA GLY A 49 28.76 -7.38 -0.72
C GLY A 49 27.50 -7.14 0.10
N ASP A 50 27.23 -5.91 0.55
CA ASP A 50 26.03 -5.59 1.30
C ASP A 50 24.96 -4.98 0.37
N PHE A 51 24.10 -5.82 -0.15
CA PHE A 51 22.96 -5.43 -0.99
C PHE A 51 21.93 -4.59 -0.23
N GLN A 52 22.04 -4.46 1.08
CA GLN A 52 21.14 -3.63 1.91
C GLN A 52 21.64 -2.19 2.05
N GLY A 53 22.88 -1.92 1.66
CA GLY A 53 23.49 -0.59 1.74
C GLY A 53 23.34 0.26 0.47
N LEU A 54 22.46 -0.07 -0.43
CA LEU A 54 22.23 0.73 -1.63
C LEU A 54 21.51 2.03 -1.26
N MET A 55 22.15 3.18 -1.48
CA MET A 55 21.48 4.47 -1.45
C MET A 55 20.48 4.55 -2.61
N ASP A 56 19.30 5.10 -2.32
CA ASP A 56 18.24 5.34 -3.31
C ASP A 56 17.69 4.09 -4.01
N THR A 57 17.78 2.93 -3.38
CA THR A 57 17.08 1.75 -3.91
C THR A 57 15.58 1.93 -3.84
N ARG A 58 14.98 1.88 -4.99
CA ARG A 58 13.54 1.61 -5.14
C ARG A 58 13.39 0.21 -5.74
N PRO A 59 13.46 -0.85 -4.92
CA PRO A 59 13.19 -2.18 -5.43
C PRO A 59 11.78 -2.18 -6.03
N ALA A 60 11.65 -2.79 -7.19
CA ALA A 60 10.33 -3.09 -7.71
C ALA A 60 9.60 -3.90 -6.64
N ARG A 61 8.59 -3.31 -6.04
CA ARG A 61 7.77 -3.97 -5.05
C ARG A 61 6.93 -4.99 -5.81
N ALA A 62 7.39 -6.23 -5.84
CA ALA A 62 6.53 -7.34 -6.20
C ALA A 62 5.54 -7.52 -5.03
N GLU A 63 4.51 -6.71 -5.00
CA GLU A 63 3.39 -6.98 -4.13
C GLU A 63 2.65 -8.18 -4.74
N ASN A 64 2.64 -9.26 -4.00
CA ASN A 64 1.65 -10.30 -4.23
C ASN A 64 0.29 -9.60 -4.19
N GLU A 65 -0.64 -10.00 -5.03
CA GLU A 65 -2.00 -9.48 -5.03
C GLU A 65 -2.57 -9.61 -3.62
N VAL A 66 -2.52 -8.53 -2.87
CA VAL A 66 -3.01 -8.48 -1.50
C VAL A 66 -4.52 -8.30 -1.56
N ALA A 67 -5.24 -8.96 -0.66
CA ALA A 67 -6.66 -8.75 -0.53
C ALA A 67 -6.94 -7.27 -0.18
N GLN A 68 -7.71 -6.60 -1.01
CA GLN A 68 -8.13 -5.22 -0.80
C GLN A 68 -9.22 -5.16 0.27
N LEU A 69 -9.06 -4.28 1.26
CA LEU A 69 -10.07 -4.05 2.28
C LEU A 69 -11.21 -3.21 1.71
N LEU A 70 -12.43 -3.66 1.90
CA LEU A 70 -13.63 -2.96 1.47
C LEU A 70 -14.16 -2.01 2.56
N PRO A 71 -14.95 -0.98 2.19
CA PRO A 71 -15.60 -0.09 3.15
C PRO A 71 -16.55 -0.84 4.10
N HIS A 72 -17.01 -0.18 5.15
CA HIS A 72 -18.00 -0.74 6.07
C HIS A 72 -19.34 -1.00 5.34
N ASN A 73 -19.90 -2.21 5.50
CA ASN A 73 -21.12 -2.67 4.81
C ASN A 73 -21.06 -2.50 3.28
N PRO A 74 -20.07 -3.12 2.61
CA PRO A 74 -19.81 -2.89 1.19
C PRO A 74 -20.89 -3.48 0.28
N PHE A 75 -21.59 -4.50 0.73
CA PHE A 75 -22.58 -5.23 -0.05
C PHE A 75 -23.93 -4.52 -0.03
N THR A 76 -24.62 -4.51 -1.16
CA THR A 76 -26.01 -4.07 -1.28
C THR A 76 -26.76 -5.06 -2.18
N THR A 77 -27.80 -5.71 -1.68
CA THR A 77 -28.63 -6.59 -2.51
C THR A 77 -29.40 -5.77 -3.55
N TYR A 78 -29.59 -6.32 -4.74
CA TYR A 78 -30.28 -5.61 -5.82
C TYR A 78 -31.82 -5.57 -5.61
N ALA A 79 -32.44 -6.71 -5.51
CA ALA A 79 -33.90 -6.82 -5.36
C ALA A 79 -34.25 -8.10 -4.61
N ALA A 80 -35.47 -8.17 -4.08
CA ALA A 80 -36.00 -9.39 -3.48
C ALA A 80 -35.96 -10.54 -4.49
N SER A 81 -35.67 -11.74 -4.01
CA SER A 81 -35.51 -12.97 -4.79
C SER A 81 -34.39 -12.92 -5.86
N SER A 82 -33.52 -11.91 -5.79
CA SER A 82 -32.34 -11.78 -6.66
C SER A 82 -31.08 -12.24 -5.94
N GLY A 83 -30.19 -12.94 -6.63
CA GLY A 83 -28.85 -13.26 -6.14
C GLY A 83 -27.80 -12.17 -6.45
N ILE A 84 -28.17 -11.06 -7.09
CA ILE A 84 -27.23 -10.01 -7.49
C ILE A 84 -26.91 -9.13 -6.29
N ILE A 85 -25.61 -8.94 -6.05
CA ILE A 85 -25.07 -8.09 -4.99
C ILE A 85 -24.19 -7.02 -5.63
N ASN A 86 -24.55 -5.76 -5.43
CA ASN A 86 -23.71 -4.62 -5.76
C ASN A 86 -22.74 -4.33 -4.63
N ILE A 87 -21.53 -3.92 -4.99
CA ILE A 87 -20.48 -3.57 -4.03
C ILE A 87 -19.99 -2.17 -4.34
N PHE A 88 -19.92 -1.37 -3.29
CA PHE A 88 -19.29 -0.06 -3.35
C PHE A 88 -17.84 -0.17 -2.87
N ALA A 89 -16.89 0.13 -3.73
CA ALA A 89 -15.47 0.15 -3.46
C ALA A 89 -14.81 1.21 -4.34
N PRO A 90 -14.63 2.43 -3.84
CA PRO A 90 -14.03 3.51 -4.61
C PRO A 90 -12.64 3.12 -5.13
N ASP A 91 -12.38 3.44 -6.39
CA ASP A 91 -11.08 3.21 -7.05
C ASP A 91 -10.57 1.76 -6.93
N HIS A 92 -11.47 0.78 -7.05
CA HIS A 92 -11.16 -0.62 -6.74
C HIS A 92 -10.11 -1.26 -7.67
N GLY A 93 -9.86 -0.73 -8.87
CA GLY A 93 -8.87 -1.24 -9.81
C GLY A 93 -9.07 -2.69 -10.28
N LEU A 94 -10.21 -3.32 -9.97
CA LEU A 94 -10.47 -4.72 -10.31
C LEU A 94 -10.82 -4.88 -11.79
N THR A 95 -10.40 -6.02 -12.36
CA THR A 95 -10.63 -6.32 -13.78
C THR A 95 -11.98 -6.98 -13.99
N ASN A 96 -12.75 -6.45 -14.95
CA ASN A 96 -14.05 -7.00 -15.34
C ASN A 96 -13.93 -8.46 -15.83
N GLY A 97 -14.80 -9.33 -15.33
CA GLY A 97 -14.83 -10.76 -15.68
C GLY A 97 -13.81 -11.61 -14.89
N SER A 98 -12.93 -11.02 -14.13
CA SER A 98 -11.98 -11.78 -13.30
C SER A 98 -12.66 -12.35 -12.05
N THR A 99 -12.10 -13.46 -11.54
CA THR A 99 -12.63 -14.17 -10.39
C THR A 99 -11.93 -13.73 -9.11
N TYR A 100 -12.70 -13.27 -8.15
CA TYR A 100 -12.22 -12.83 -6.84
C TYR A 100 -12.95 -13.54 -5.72
N ARG A 101 -12.28 -13.66 -4.59
CA ARG A 101 -12.83 -14.23 -3.36
C ARG A 101 -13.01 -13.18 -2.30
N PHE A 102 -14.17 -13.21 -1.64
CA PHE A 102 -14.43 -12.37 -0.46
C PHE A 102 -14.05 -13.10 0.82
N ARG A 103 -13.51 -12.36 1.78
CA ARG A 103 -13.08 -12.84 3.08
C ARG A 103 -13.54 -11.89 4.17
N GLY A 104 -13.97 -12.42 5.30
CA GLY A 104 -14.29 -11.65 6.51
C GLY A 104 -13.06 -11.40 7.38
N ALA A 105 -13.29 -11.13 8.66
CA ALA A 105 -12.22 -10.88 9.62
C ALA A 105 -11.18 -12.01 9.63
N PRO A 106 -9.88 -11.67 9.70
CA PRO A 106 -8.85 -12.69 9.87
C PRO A 106 -9.00 -13.34 11.25
N THR A 107 -8.90 -14.65 11.28
CA THR A 107 -8.86 -15.44 12.51
C THR A 107 -7.50 -16.12 12.60
N VAL A 108 -6.84 -15.98 13.74
CA VAL A 108 -5.56 -16.68 14.00
C VAL A 108 -5.88 -17.88 14.90
N SER A 109 -5.63 -19.08 14.40
CA SER A 109 -5.74 -20.29 15.18
C SER A 109 -4.45 -21.10 15.01
N ASN A 110 -3.80 -21.44 16.12
CA ASN A 110 -2.57 -22.25 16.17
C ASN A 110 -1.46 -21.78 15.20
N GLY A 111 -1.28 -20.45 15.07
CA GLY A 111 -0.24 -19.87 14.21
C GLY A 111 -0.55 -19.87 12.70
N SER A 112 -1.71 -20.38 12.31
CA SER A 112 -2.18 -20.30 10.90
C SER A 112 -3.21 -19.18 10.78
N ALA A 113 -2.98 -18.27 9.81
CA ALA A 113 -3.95 -17.24 9.48
C ALA A 113 -5.08 -17.86 8.64
N ALA A 114 -6.29 -17.76 9.14
CA ALA A 114 -7.49 -18.10 8.41
C ALA A 114 -8.40 -16.86 8.31
N TYR A 115 -9.22 -16.81 7.30
CA TYR A 115 -10.20 -15.74 7.15
C TYR A 115 -11.59 -16.27 7.44
N GLY A 116 -12.34 -15.53 8.24
CA GLY A 116 -13.75 -15.79 8.49
C GLY A 116 -14.63 -15.44 7.28
N ASN A 117 -15.93 -15.58 7.47
CA ASN A 117 -16.91 -15.18 6.48
C ASN A 117 -17.39 -13.74 6.77
N PRO A 118 -17.76 -12.96 5.73
CA PRO A 118 -18.53 -11.74 5.94
C PRO A 118 -19.79 -11.99 6.76
N ALA A 119 -20.32 -10.97 7.40
CA ALA A 119 -21.59 -11.12 8.13
C ALA A 119 -22.75 -11.41 7.18
N SER A 120 -23.64 -12.30 7.58
CA SER A 120 -24.89 -12.60 6.84
C SER A 120 -25.81 -11.38 6.85
N PHE A 121 -26.52 -11.15 5.76
CA PHE A 121 -27.49 -10.06 5.61
C PHE A 121 -28.54 -10.41 4.56
N ASP A 122 -29.70 -9.89 4.69
CA ASP A 122 -30.85 -10.01 3.75
C ASP A 122 -31.13 -11.47 3.28
N GLY A 123 -31.03 -12.44 4.20
CA GLY A 123 -31.22 -13.86 3.88
C GLY A 123 -30.01 -14.55 3.24
N ILE A 124 -28.96 -13.79 2.88
CA ILE A 124 -27.75 -14.34 2.29
C ILE A 124 -26.74 -14.67 3.40
N ALA A 125 -26.34 -15.94 3.47
CA ALA A 125 -25.34 -16.38 4.43
C ALA A 125 -23.94 -15.88 4.03
N GLY A 126 -23.15 -15.43 5.02
CA GLY A 126 -21.78 -14.97 4.79
C GLY A 126 -20.86 -16.04 4.20
N SER A 127 -21.12 -17.33 4.49
CA SER A 127 -20.40 -18.46 3.88
C SER A 127 -20.61 -18.56 2.37
N ASN A 128 -21.78 -18.17 1.89
CA ASN A 128 -22.08 -18.16 0.45
C ASN A 128 -21.37 -17.00 -0.25
N ILE A 129 -21.16 -15.87 0.44
CA ILE A 129 -20.37 -14.73 -0.07
C ILE A 129 -18.88 -15.09 -0.11
N ALA A 130 -18.36 -15.75 0.94
CA ALA A 130 -16.99 -16.20 1.05
C ALA A 130 -16.68 -17.49 0.27
N TYR A 131 -17.40 -17.72 -0.82
CA TYR A 131 -17.27 -18.94 -1.62
C TYR A 131 -15.81 -19.22 -2.01
N ALA A 132 -15.36 -20.46 -1.79
CA ALA A 132 -13.95 -20.82 -1.90
C ALA A 132 -13.39 -20.64 -3.31
N SER A 133 -14.18 -20.95 -4.34
CA SER A 133 -13.79 -20.76 -5.74
C SER A 133 -13.90 -19.32 -6.24
N GLY A 134 -14.38 -18.40 -5.39
CA GLY A 134 -14.60 -17.02 -5.77
C GLY A 134 -15.79 -16.80 -6.69
N TYR A 135 -16.01 -15.55 -7.05
CA TYR A 135 -17.04 -15.11 -8.00
C TYR A 135 -16.41 -14.31 -9.12
N ALA A 136 -16.87 -14.54 -10.34
CA ALA A 136 -16.59 -13.64 -11.45
C ALA A 136 -17.35 -12.33 -11.21
N ILE A 137 -16.63 -11.21 -11.20
CA ILE A 137 -17.20 -9.89 -10.97
C ILE A 137 -17.48 -9.18 -12.29
N THR A 138 -18.50 -8.33 -12.29
CA THR A 138 -18.76 -7.39 -13.38
C THR A 138 -18.61 -5.98 -12.83
N THR A 139 -17.70 -5.18 -13.42
CA THR A 139 -17.49 -3.78 -13.03
C THR A 139 -18.68 -2.93 -13.42
N GLY A 140 -19.06 -1.98 -12.57
CA GLY A 140 -20.25 -1.15 -12.70
C GLY A 140 -21.32 -1.50 -11.66
N LYS A 141 -22.38 -0.73 -11.60
CA LYS A 141 -23.50 -0.96 -10.71
C LYS A 141 -24.65 -1.63 -11.46
N TYR A 142 -25.28 -2.64 -10.88
CA TYR A 142 -26.49 -3.23 -11.45
C TYR A 142 -27.72 -2.46 -10.97
N VAL A 143 -28.44 -1.80 -11.89
CA VAL A 143 -29.58 -0.92 -11.60
C VAL A 143 -30.67 -1.16 -12.65
N SER A 144 -31.92 -1.25 -12.20
CA SER A 144 -33.10 -1.35 -13.10
C SER A 144 -33.00 -2.45 -14.17
N GLY A 145 -32.41 -3.61 -13.80
CA GLY A 145 -32.28 -4.74 -14.71
C GLY A 145 -31.11 -4.67 -15.71
N SER A 146 -30.25 -3.66 -15.59
CA SER A 146 -29.10 -3.48 -16.48
C SER A 146 -27.84 -3.05 -15.73
N ARG A 147 -26.70 -3.17 -16.41
CA ARG A 147 -25.41 -2.68 -15.92
C ARG A 147 -25.27 -1.17 -16.19
N ASP A 148 -25.01 -0.41 -15.15
CA ASP A 148 -24.57 0.99 -15.25
C ASP A 148 -23.07 1.03 -15.49
N THR A 149 -22.65 1.47 -16.68
CA THR A 149 -21.23 1.53 -17.10
C THR A 149 -20.54 2.79 -16.65
N ASP A 150 -21.26 3.82 -16.21
CA ASP A 150 -20.66 5.09 -15.76
C ASP A 150 -20.06 4.96 -14.35
N LYS A 151 -20.31 3.86 -13.67
CA LYS A 151 -19.87 3.59 -12.30
C LYS A 151 -18.86 2.43 -12.19
N THR A 152 -18.10 2.18 -13.24
CA THR A 152 -17.17 1.04 -13.29
C THR A 152 -15.93 1.21 -12.42
N THR A 153 -15.59 2.41 -11.99
CA THR A 153 -14.46 2.69 -11.09
C THR A 153 -14.79 2.46 -9.63
N ASP A 154 -16.06 2.68 -9.25
CA ASP A 154 -16.47 2.71 -7.84
C ASP A 154 -17.41 1.57 -7.46
N TYR A 155 -17.93 0.86 -8.44
CA TYR A 155 -18.87 -0.23 -8.23
C TYR A 155 -18.53 -1.44 -9.06
N PHE A 156 -18.83 -2.59 -8.50
CA PHE A 156 -18.92 -3.86 -9.22
C PHE A 156 -20.00 -4.73 -8.60
N TYR A 157 -20.41 -5.76 -9.30
CA TYR A 157 -21.41 -6.70 -8.80
C TYR A 157 -21.04 -8.13 -9.16
N PHE A 158 -21.65 -9.05 -8.44
CA PHE A 158 -21.59 -10.49 -8.69
C PHE A 158 -22.93 -11.14 -8.36
N THR A 159 -23.10 -12.39 -8.76
CA THR A 159 -24.31 -13.17 -8.48
C THR A 159 -23.97 -14.32 -7.56
N VAL A 160 -24.69 -14.44 -6.45
CA VAL A 160 -24.57 -15.56 -5.51
C VAL A 160 -25.29 -16.77 -6.07
N ASN A 161 -24.63 -17.93 -6.02
CA ASN A 161 -25.13 -19.15 -6.69
C ASN A 161 -26.26 -19.88 -5.95
N THR A 162 -26.38 -19.69 -4.63
CA THR A 162 -27.22 -20.57 -3.78
C THR A 162 -28.30 -19.90 -2.97
N ASN A 163 -28.27 -18.57 -2.81
CA ASN A 163 -29.24 -17.83 -2.01
C ASN A 163 -29.67 -16.56 -2.72
N THR A 164 -30.93 -16.16 -2.48
CA THR A 164 -31.45 -14.91 -2.96
C THR A 164 -31.77 -13.96 -1.82
N ALA A 165 -31.75 -12.67 -2.11
CA ALA A 165 -32.11 -11.63 -1.16
C ALA A 165 -33.57 -11.76 -0.72
N THR A 166 -33.87 -11.51 0.55
CA THR A 166 -35.23 -11.55 1.09
C THR A 166 -35.99 -10.28 0.77
N ALA A 167 -35.41 -9.11 1.02
CA ALA A 167 -36.04 -7.81 0.83
C ALA A 167 -35.51 -7.03 -0.37
N GLY A 168 -34.23 -7.11 -0.64
CA GLY A 168 -33.54 -6.29 -1.63
C GLY A 168 -33.18 -4.90 -1.11
N GLU A 169 -32.21 -4.27 -1.76
CA GLU A 169 -31.64 -2.96 -1.40
C GLU A 169 -31.11 -2.84 0.04
N VAL A 170 -30.84 -3.99 0.67
CA VAL A 170 -30.28 -4.06 2.03
C VAL A 170 -28.76 -4.02 1.98
N LYS A 171 -28.16 -3.15 2.80
CA LYS A 171 -26.71 -3.09 2.98
C LYS A 171 -26.24 -4.05 4.06
N GLY A 172 -25.07 -4.68 3.86
CA GLY A 172 -24.54 -5.62 4.82
C GLY A 172 -23.08 -6.02 4.59
N GLY A 173 -22.70 -7.09 5.31
CA GLY A 173 -21.33 -7.62 5.31
C GLY A 173 -20.53 -7.21 6.52
N LYS A 174 -20.86 -6.07 7.16
CA LYS A 174 -20.13 -5.44 8.28
C LYS A 174 -18.66 -5.17 7.91
N PHE A 175 -17.79 -5.12 8.88
CA PHE A 175 -16.36 -4.87 8.76
C PHE A 175 -15.60 -5.82 9.70
N PRO A 176 -14.41 -6.30 9.34
CA PRO A 176 -13.73 -6.11 8.04
C PRO A 176 -14.18 -7.11 6.98
N VAL A 177 -14.28 -6.65 5.75
CA VAL A 177 -14.46 -7.50 4.56
C VAL A 177 -13.36 -7.15 3.56
N SER A 178 -12.73 -8.16 2.98
CA SER A 178 -11.71 -7.99 1.96
C SER A 178 -12.05 -8.76 0.68
N ILE A 179 -11.58 -8.26 -0.44
CA ILE A 179 -11.64 -8.91 -1.75
C ILE A 179 -10.22 -9.13 -2.27
N GLY A 180 -9.97 -10.26 -2.87
CA GLY A 180 -8.64 -10.57 -3.42
C GLY A 180 -8.67 -11.82 -4.28
N PRO A 181 -7.50 -12.28 -4.77
CA PRO A 181 -7.43 -13.48 -5.59
C PRO A 181 -7.97 -14.71 -4.84
N VAL A 182 -8.37 -15.72 -5.60
CA VAL A 182 -8.94 -16.95 -5.03
C VAL A 182 -7.91 -17.64 -4.13
N THR A 183 -6.69 -17.76 -4.60
CA THR A 183 -5.54 -18.23 -3.82
C THR A 183 -4.64 -17.04 -3.47
N LEU A 184 -4.45 -16.77 -2.18
CA LEU A 184 -3.39 -15.87 -1.75
C LEU A 184 -2.09 -16.68 -1.76
N SER A 185 -1.10 -16.25 -2.54
CA SER A 185 0.25 -16.80 -2.42
C SER A 185 0.79 -16.46 -1.03
N ALA A 186 1.29 -17.45 -0.36
CA ALA A 186 1.93 -17.34 0.96
C ALA A 186 3.28 -16.64 0.85
#